data_8c3678bc96f7590dd4326eede01fc157
#
_entry.id   8c3678bc96f7590dd4326eede01fc157
#
_cell.length_a   1.000
_cell.length_b   1.000
_cell.length_c   1.000
_cell.angle_alpha   90.00
_cell.angle_beta   90.00
_cell.angle_gamma   90.00
#
_symmetry.space_group_name_H-M   'P 1'
#
loop_
_entity.id
_entity.type
_entity.pdbx_description
1 polymer ?
#
loop_
_entity_poly.entity_id
_entity_poly.type
_entity_poly.pdbx_seq_one_letter_code
_entity_poly.pdbx_strand_id
1 'polypeptide(L)'
;NKNMEIKADGYADSLKQAVESASIIVGGIPIEKKGIVNLRELSRHIRKHHRVFGGVIPEAFRQECSERSIECYDFMKDESIAIFNAVATAEGAILEAMLHKQTNIHHSRTLVLGYGRCGKVLCDKLKGLSARVTVCGNSAPELALAEALGIEVMPLKDLGEKIGEFEYIYNTIPAIVLEEGILEKVSGDALIIDIASGRGGLDHKRAEGKVKALHCLGLPG
;
A
#
# COMPACT_ATOMS: atom_id res chain seq x y z
N ASN A 1 8.95 -6.55 -11.38
CA ASN A 1 9.99 -5.70 -12.01
C ASN A 1 11.29 -6.46 -12.23
N LYS A 2 11.25 -7.54 -13.04
CA LYS A 2 12.45 -8.30 -13.38
C LYS A 2 13.37 -7.63 -14.40
N ASN A 3 13.09 -6.41 -14.86
CA ASN A 3 13.76 -5.79 -15.99
C ASN A 3 14.22 -4.34 -15.80
N MET A 4 14.27 -3.83 -14.58
CA MET A 4 14.99 -2.57 -14.35
C MET A 4 16.43 -2.92 -14.01
N GLU A 5 17.29 -3.05 -15.00
CA GLU A 5 18.74 -3.06 -14.79
C GLU A 5 19.14 -1.69 -14.23
N ILE A 6 19.32 -1.66 -12.92
CA ILE A 6 20.01 -0.54 -12.30
C ILE A 6 21.47 -0.70 -12.73
N LYS A 7 21.96 0.20 -13.57
CA LYS A 7 23.39 0.27 -13.86
C LYS A 7 24.11 0.64 -12.55
N ALA A 8 24.80 -0.32 -11.99
CA ALA A 8 25.62 -0.13 -10.80
C ALA A 8 27.10 -0.15 -11.21
N ASP A 9 27.90 0.72 -10.59
CA ASP A 9 29.36 0.76 -10.78
C ASP A 9 30.04 -0.47 -10.15
N GLY A 10 29.35 -1.15 -9.23
CA GLY A 10 29.83 -2.35 -8.58
C GLY A 10 28.78 -3.01 -7.69
N TYR A 11 29.08 -4.19 -7.22
CA TYR A 11 28.27 -4.97 -6.29
C TYR A 11 29.09 -5.31 -5.06
N ALA A 12 28.43 -5.46 -3.92
CA ALA A 12 29.07 -5.88 -2.67
C ALA A 12 28.52 -7.25 -2.25
N ASP A 13 29.39 -8.13 -1.77
CA ASP A 13 29.03 -9.48 -1.35
C ASP A 13 28.33 -9.53 0.02
N SER A 14 28.37 -8.42 0.75
CA SER A 14 27.76 -8.30 2.07
C SER A 14 27.29 -6.88 2.37
N LEU A 15 26.28 -6.76 3.26
CA LEU A 15 25.82 -5.47 3.75
C LEU A 15 26.96 -4.66 4.40
N LYS A 16 27.84 -5.32 5.13
CA LYS A 16 29.02 -4.68 5.73
C LYS A 16 29.89 -4.00 4.67
N GLN A 17 30.28 -4.75 3.64
CA GLN A 17 31.12 -4.23 2.57
C GLN A 17 30.43 -3.07 1.82
N ALA A 18 29.12 -3.19 1.52
CA ALA A 18 28.35 -2.13 0.89
C ALA A 18 28.34 -0.84 1.71
N VAL A 19 28.10 -0.95 3.01
CA VAL A 19 28.06 0.20 3.94
C VAL A 19 29.44 0.83 4.09
N GLU A 20 30.50 0.04 4.26
CA GLU A 20 31.86 0.56 4.42
C GLU A 20 32.38 1.29 3.18
N SER A 21 31.85 1.00 2.00
CA SER A 21 32.23 1.64 0.73
C SER A 21 31.36 2.84 0.36
N ALA A 22 30.32 3.15 1.13
CA ALA A 22 29.35 4.20 0.81
C ALA A 22 29.29 5.28 1.89
N SER A 23 28.91 6.50 1.52
CA SER A 23 28.52 7.56 2.46
C SER A 23 27.01 7.79 2.49
N ILE A 24 26.31 7.41 1.44
CA ILE A 24 24.85 7.51 1.30
C ILE A 24 24.30 6.12 1.14
N ILE A 25 23.33 5.77 1.98
CA ILE A 25 22.65 4.49 1.99
C ILE A 25 21.19 4.75 1.65
N VAL A 26 20.68 4.12 0.60
CA VAL A 26 19.29 4.24 0.17
C VAL A 26 18.62 2.88 0.25
N GLY A 27 17.63 2.76 1.10
CA GLY A 27 16.77 1.58 1.21
C GLY A 27 15.45 1.72 0.45
N GLY A 28 14.71 0.64 0.35
CA GLY A 28 13.39 0.59 -0.30
C GLY A 28 12.25 1.10 0.59
N ILE A 29 11.02 0.80 0.18
CA ILE A 29 9.77 1.01 0.92
C ILE A 29 9.10 -0.36 1.15
N PRO A 30 9.00 -0.86 2.38
CA PRO A 30 9.70 -0.36 3.58
C PRO A 30 11.22 -0.57 3.49
N ILE A 31 11.99 0.20 4.29
CA ILE A 31 13.46 0.07 4.35
C ILE A 31 13.89 -1.32 4.84
N GLU A 32 13.15 -1.91 5.77
CA GLU A 32 13.37 -3.28 6.24
C GLU A 32 12.53 -4.25 5.42
N LYS A 33 13.19 -5.16 4.71
CA LYS A 33 12.54 -6.23 3.96
C LYS A 33 13.16 -7.56 4.34
N LYS A 34 12.32 -8.47 4.85
CA LYS A 34 12.75 -9.80 5.30
C LYS A 34 13.58 -10.51 4.22
N GLY A 35 14.79 -10.94 4.60
CA GLY A 35 15.72 -11.63 3.71
C GLY A 35 16.53 -10.72 2.76
N ILE A 36 16.33 -9.38 2.79
CA ILE A 36 17.06 -8.43 1.93
C ILE A 36 17.84 -7.42 2.78
N VAL A 37 17.15 -6.68 3.65
CA VAL A 37 17.77 -5.70 4.55
C VAL A 37 17.32 -5.96 5.97
N ASN A 38 18.29 -6.12 6.88
CA ASN A 38 18.08 -6.25 8.31
C ASN A 38 18.59 -4.98 9.00
N LEU A 39 17.71 -4.20 9.62
CA LEU A 39 18.08 -2.94 10.26
C LEU A 39 19.04 -3.12 11.45
N ARG A 40 18.96 -4.24 12.17
CA ARG A 40 19.91 -4.53 13.26
C ARG A 40 21.32 -4.75 12.73
N GLU A 41 21.45 -5.37 11.57
CA GLU A 41 22.73 -5.57 10.91
C GLU A 41 23.24 -4.25 10.34
N LEU A 42 22.38 -3.49 9.66
CA LEU A 42 22.69 -2.14 9.13
C LEU A 42 23.21 -1.23 10.25
N SER A 43 22.52 -1.20 11.39
CA SER A 43 22.90 -0.40 12.56
C SER A 43 24.34 -0.67 13.05
N ARG A 44 24.79 -1.91 12.98
CA ARG A 44 26.16 -2.28 13.41
C ARG A 44 27.25 -1.63 12.55
N HIS A 45 26.95 -1.36 11.29
CA HIS A 45 27.93 -0.91 10.30
C HIS A 45 27.86 0.59 10.01
N ILE A 46 26.69 1.23 10.14
CA ILE A 46 26.56 2.68 9.92
C ILE A 46 27.33 3.49 10.99
N ARG A 47 27.83 4.63 10.58
CA ARG A 47 28.63 5.56 11.39
C ARG A 47 28.16 6.99 11.15
N LYS A 48 28.63 7.94 11.95
CA LYS A 48 28.25 9.38 11.89
C LYS A 48 28.40 10.04 10.51
N HIS A 49 29.30 9.56 9.67
CA HIS A 49 29.49 10.10 8.32
C HIS A 49 28.49 9.59 7.29
N HIS A 50 27.69 8.56 7.63
CA HIS A 50 26.69 8.04 6.73
C HIS A 50 25.40 8.86 6.80
N ARG A 51 24.69 8.88 5.67
CA ARG A 51 23.31 9.36 5.54
C ARG A 51 22.43 8.20 5.10
N VAL A 52 21.37 7.95 5.85
CA VAL A 52 20.44 6.84 5.59
C VAL A 52 19.12 7.40 5.09
N PHE A 53 18.72 6.95 3.92
CA PHE A 53 17.42 7.28 3.30
C PHE A 53 16.62 5.99 3.13
N GLY A 54 15.31 6.03 3.41
CA GLY A 54 14.43 4.88 3.22
C GLY A 54 12.98 5.28 3.39
N GLY A 55 12.08 4.35 3.12
CA GLY A 55 10.65 4.55 3.37
C GLY A 55 10.15 3.70 4.52
N VAL A 56 9.21 4.23 5.30
CA VAL A 56 8.60 3.54 6.44
C VAL A 56 9.67 3.07 7.43
N ILE A 57 10.54 3.98 7.84
CA ILE A 57 11.64 3.69 8.77
C ILE A 57 11.07 3.57 10.19
N PRO A 58 11.30 2.44 10.90
CA PRO A 58 10.83 2.28 12.27
C PRO A 58 11.36 3.38 13.21
N GLU A 59 10.49 3.86 14.10
CA GLU A 59 10.84 4.94 15.03
C GLU A 59 12.06 4.61 15.88
N ALA A 60 12.14 3.37 16.39
CA ALA A 60 13.28 2.92 17.18
C ALA A 60 14.61 3.05 16.44
N PHE A 61 14.65 2.73 15.13
CA PHE A 61 15.85 2.88 14.32
C PHE A 61 16.19 4.35 14.06
N ARG A 62 15.19 5.21 13.85
CA ARG A 62 15.41 6.67 13.69
C ARG A 62 15.96 7.30 14.96
N GLN A 63 15.42 6.89 16.13
CA GLN A 63 15.90 7.34 17.42
C GLN A 63 17.35 6.90 17.64
N GLU A 64 17.69 5.65 17.37
CA GLU A 64 19.07 5.15 17.45
C GLU A 64 20.03 5.95 16.54
N CYS A 65 19.62 6.25 15.30
CA CYS A 65 20.39 7.10 14.40
C CYS A 65 20.61 8.50 14.99
N SER A 66 19.56 9.10 15.56
CA SER A 66 19.63 10.43 16.18
C SER A 66 20.61 10.48 17.36
N GLU A 67 20.52 9.49 18.27
CA GLU A 67 21.44 9.38 19.43
C GLU A 67 22.90 9.23 19.00
N ARG A 68 23.15 8.62 17.85
CA ARG A 68 24.49 8.43 17.26
C ARG A 68 24.91 9.54 16.30
N SER A 69 24.10 10.61 16.18
CA SER A 69 24.31 11.72 15.23
C SER A 69 24.46 11.25 13.77
N ILE A 70 23.68 10.25 13.37
CA ILE A 70 23.59 9.73 12.01
C ILE A 70 22.36 10.36 11.35
N GLU A 71 22.53 10.99 10.20
CA GLU A 71 21.41 11.54 9.42
C GLU A 71 20.53 10.38 8.89
N CYS A 72 19.27 10.39 9.27
CA CYS A 72 18.29 9.37 8.86
C CYS A 72 17.01 10.05 8.37
N TYR A 73 16.68 9.86 7.09
CA TYR A 73 15.56 10.51 6.44
C TYR A 73 14.55 9.48 5.92
N ASP A 74 13.33 9.54 6.47
CA ASP A 74 12.20 8.75 5.99
C ASP A 74 11.45 9.55 4.92
N PHE A 75 11.69 9.23 3.65
CA PHE A 75 11.06 9.95 2.54
C PHE A 75 9.54 9.71 2.43
N MET A 76 8.98 8.70 3.10
CA MET A 76 7.52 8.51 3.18
C MET A 76 6.84 9.50 4.14
N LYS A 77 7.63 10.27 4.91
CA LYS A 77 7.14 11.41 5.69
C LYS A 77 7.05 12.70 4.87
N ASP A 78 7.66 12.73 3.69
CA ASP A 78 7.43 13.77 2.69
C ASP A 78 6.11 13.47 1.96
N GLU A 79 5.15 14.38 2.11
CA GLU A 79 3.79 14.18 1.56
C GLU A 79 3.81 14.09 0.04
N SER A 80 4.68 14.84 -0.65
CA SER A 80 4.78 14.80 -2.10
C SER A 80 5.28 13.45 -2.59
N ILE A 81 6.32 12.90 -1.96
CA ILE A 81 6.83 11.57 -2.29
C ILE A 81 5.79 10.50 -1.98
N ALA A 82 5.10 10.62 -0.83
CA ALA A 82 4.07 9.66 -0.44
C ALA A 82 2.88 9.65 -1.42
N ILE A 83 2.49 10.81 -1.96
CA ILE A 83 1.46 10.92 -3.00
C ILE A 83 1.92 10.27 -4.31
N PHE A 84 3.16 10.54 -4.76
CA PHE A 84 3.69 9.88 -5.96
C PHE A 84 3.80 8.36 -5.81
N ASN A 85 4.19 7.88 -4.62
CA ASN A 85 4.16 6.44 -4.33
C ASN A 85 2.74 5.86 -4.40
N ALA A 86 1.74 6.62 -3.96
CA ALA A 86 0.34 6.21 -4.04
C ALA A 86 -0.15 6.06 -5.51
N VAL A 87 0.41 6.83 -6.45
CA VAL A 87 0.11 6.68 -7.89
C VAL A 87 0.51 5.29 -8.37
N ALA A 88 1.76 4.91 -8.13
CA ALA A 88 2.27 3.61 -8.55
C ALA A 88 1.56 2.44 -7.82
N THR A 89 1.22 2.63 -6.54
CA THR A 89 0.42 1.66 -5.76
C THR A 89 -0.97 1.47 -6.36
N ALA A 90 -1.65 2.54 -6.74
CA ALA A 90 -2.99 2.47 -7.36
C ALA A 90 -2.95 1.78 -8.73
N GLU A 91 -1.93 2.06 -9.55
CA GLU A 91 -1.73 1.38 -10.84
C GLU A 91 -1.47 -0.11 -10.66
N GLY A 92 -0.62 -0.48 -9.71
CA GLY A 92 -0.39 -1.88 -9.37
C GLY A 92 -1.65 -2.59 -8.89
N ALA A 93 -2.48 -1.95 -8.06
CA ALA A 93 -3.75 -2.52 -7.60
C ALA A 93 -4.75 -2.76 -8.76
N ILE A 94 -4.81 -1.84 -9.71
CA ILE A 94 -5.64 -1.98 -10.91
C ILE A 94 -5.11 -3.11 -11.80
N LEU A 95 -3.79 -3.22 -11.98
CA LEU A 95 -3.16 -4.31 -12.71
C LEU A 95 -3.49 -5.66 -12.09
N GLU A 96 -3.36 -5.80 -10.75
CA GLU A 96 -3.72 -7.03 -10.05
C GLU A 96 -5.20 -7.41 -10.27
N ALA A 97 -6.09 -6.43 -10.24
CA ALA A 97 -7.50 -6.68 -10.54
C ALA A 97 -7.71 -7.23 -11.95
N MET A 98 -7.06 -6.64 -12.95
CA MET A 98 -7.16 -7.07 -14.35
C MET A 98 -6.55 -8.46 -14.59
N LEU A 99 -5.47 -8.81 -13.89
CA LEU A 99 -4.83 -10.11 -14.00
C LEU A 99 -5.64 -11.25 -13.36
N HIS A 100 -6.42 -10.93 -12.32
CA HIS A 100 -7.09 -11.95 -11.50
C HIS A 100 -8.59 -12.06 -11.72
N LYS A 101 -9.20 -11.17 -12.49
CA LYS A 101 -10.60 -11.22 -12.85
C LYS A 101 -10.81 -10.95 -14.34
N GLN A 102 -11.56 -11.81 -15.00
CA GLN A 102 -11.77 -11.77 -16.47
C GLN A 102 -12.87 -10.79 -16.91
N THR A 103 -13.45 -10.00 -15.99
CA THR A 103 -14.46 -8.99 -16.32
C THR A 103 -13.80 -7.61 -16.42
N ASN A 104 -14.42 -6.73 -17.20
CA ASN A 104 -13.93 -5.36 -17.38
C ASN A 104 -14.13 -4.52 -16.10
N ILE A 105 -13.19 -3.62 -15.84
CA ILE A 105 -13.38 -2.56 -14.83
C ILE A 105 -14.36 -1.50 -15.35
N HIS A 106 -14.38 -1.28 -16.66
CA HIS A 106 -15.33 -0.36 -17.31
C HIS A 106 -16.79 -0.73 -16.96
N HIS A 107 -17.52 0.25 -16.41
CA HIS A 107 -18.91 0.17 -15.92
C HIS A 107 -19.12 -0.79 -14.73
N SER A 108 -18.07 -1.40 -14.17
CA SER A 108 -18.18 -2.23 -12.97
C SER A 108 -18.58 -1.41 -11.73
N ARG A 109 -19.31 -2.04 -10.83
CA ARG A 109 -19.59 -1.51 -9.49
C ARG A 109 -18.35 -1.75 -8.62
N THR A 110 -17.62 -0.69 -8.33
CA THR A 110 -16.32 -0.75 -7.67
C THR A 110 -16.36 -0.01 -6.34
N LEU A 111 -15.99 -0.69 -5.26
CA LEU A 111 -15.89 -0.15 -3.91
C LEU A 111 -14.44 0.16 -3.57
N VAL A 112 -14.19 1.34 -3.03
CA VAL A 112 -12.91 1.71 -2.44
C VAL A 112 -13.11 1.98 -0.95
N LEU A 113 -12.51 1.13 -0.10
CA LEU A 113 -12.51 1.30 1.35
C LEU A 113 -11.38 2.25 1.74
N GLY A 114 -11.74 3.41 2.28
CA GLY A 114 -10.85 4.51 2.65
C GLY A 114 -10.62 5.53 1.52
N TYR A 115 -10.49 6.80 1.92
CA TYR A 115 -10.24 7.92 0.99
C TYR A 115 -9.02 8.74 1.42
N GLY A 116 -8.00 8.05 1.93
CA GLY A 116 -6.67 8.60 2.17
C GLY A 116 -5.88 8.81 0.87
N ARG A 117 -4.55 8.95 0.97
CA ARG A 117 -3.66 9.17 -0.20
C ARG A 117 -3.88 8.15 -1.32
N CYS A 118 -3.77 6.86 -1.01
CA CYS A 118 -3.97 5.79 -2.00
C CYS A 118 -5.41 5.74 -2.51
N GLY A 119 -6.40 5.86 -1.62
CA GLY A 119 -7.82 5.82 -2.00
C GLY A 119 -8.21 6.93 -2.98
N LYS A 120 -7.73 8.16 -2.75
CA LYS A 120 -7.98 9.30 -3.66
C LYS A 120 -7.45 9.05 -5.07
N VAL A 121 -6.18 8.65 -5.16
CA VAL A 121 -5.54 8.37 -6.45
C VAL A 121 -6.19 7.19 -7.15
N LEU A 122 -6.51 6.13 -6.40
CA LEU A 122 -7.18 4.94 -6.94
C LEU A 122 -8.57 5.28 -7.50
N CYS A 123 -9.38 6.05 -6.77
CA CYS A 123 -10.69 6.49 -7.24
C CYS A 123 -10.61 7.30 -8.55
N ASP A 124 -9.65 8.22 -8.65
CA ASP A 124 -9.43 8.99 -9.86
C ASP A 124 -9.10 8.09 -11.07
N LYS A 125 -8.17 7.17 -10.91
CA LYS A 125 -7.80 6.22 -11.96
C LYS A 125 -8.95 5.27 -12.35
N LEU A 126 -9.72 4.78 -11.39
CA LEU A 126 -10.88 3.92 -11.63
C LEU A 126 -12.00 4.69 -12.37
N LYS A 127 -12.24 5.97 -12.03
CA LYS A 127 -13.14 6.85 -12.81
C LYS A 127 -12.62 7.03 -14.23
N GLY A 128 -11.31 7.20 -14.41
CA GLY A 128 -10.69 7.27 -15.74
C GLY A 128 -10.91 6.00 -16.58
N LEU A 129 -11.06 4.83 -15.94
CA LEU A 129 -11.46 3.57 -16.57
C LEU A 129 -12.99 3.41 -16.69
N SER A 130 -13.76 4.45 -16.37
CA SER A 130 -15.23 4.49 -16.41
C SER A 130 -15.89 3.47 -15.43
N ALA A 131 -15.24 3.13 -14.33
CA ALA A 131 -15.88 2.38 -13.24
C ALA A 131 -16.93 3.24 -12.52
N ARG A 132 -17.94 2.60 -11.95
CA ARG A 132 -18.90 3.23 -11.03
C ARG A 132 -18.32 3.09 -9.62
N VAL A 133 -17.61 4.14 -9.20
CA VAL A 133 -16.82 4.10 -7.95
C VAL A 133 -17.67 4.60 -6.80
N THR A 134 -17.74 3.81 -5.74
CA THR A 134 -18.27 4.20 -4.41
C THR A 134 -17.13 4.19 -3.40
N VAL A 135 -16.97 5.27 -2.63
CA VAL A 135 -16.03 5.35 -1.51
C VAL A 135 -16.75 4.99 -0.22
N CYS A 136 -16.16 4.11 0.57
CA CYS A 136 -16.68 3.76 1.89
C CYS A 136 -15.64 4.08 2.99
N GLY A 137 -16.08 4.76 4.05
CA GLY A 137 -15.19 5.15 5.14
C GLY A 137 -15.90 5.75 6.36
N ASN A 138 -15.11 6.11 7.37
CA ASN A 138 -15.61 6.72 8.61
C ASN A 138 -15.31 8.22 8.72
N SER A 139 -14.42 8.76 7.89
CA SER A 139 -14.02 10.16 7.96
C SER A 139 -15.04 11.03 7.22
N ALA A 140 -15.88 11.75 7.95
CA ALA A 140 -16.87 12.66 7.35
C ALA A 140 -16.24 13.71 6.41
N PRO A 141 -15.08 14.35 6.73
CA PRO A 141 -14.43 15.26 5.81
C PRO A 141 -13.95 14.58 4.51
N GLU A 142 -13.45 13.34 4.60
CA GLU A 142 -13.01 12.61 3.42
C GLU A 142 -14.18 12.19 2.53
N LEU A 143 -15.29 11.74 3.12
CA LEU A 143 -16.51 11.41 2.38
C LEU A 143 -17.10 12.65 1.72
N ALA A 144 -17.18 13.78 2.43
CA ALA A 144 -17.66 15.04 1.85
C ALA A 144 -16.80 15.52 0.68
N LEU A 145 -15.46 15.34 0.76
CA LEU A 145 -14.56 15.65 -0.35
C LEU A 145 -14.81 14.72 -1.54
N ALA A 146 -14.99 13.42 -1.32
CA ALA A 146 -15.28 12.46 -2.37
C ALA A 146 -16.60 12.81 -3.08
N GLU A 147 -17.65 13.13 -2.32
CA GLU A 147 -18.96 13.53 -2.83
C GLU A 147 -18.88 14.83 -3.65
N ALA A 148 -18.16 15.85 -3.15
CA ALA A 148 -17.92 17.10 -3.87
C ALA A 148 -17.19 16.90 -5.20
N LEU A 149 -16.41 15.82 -5.34
CA LEU A 149 -15.73 15.42 -6.59
C LEU A 149 -16.56 14.46 -7.46
N GLY A 150 -17.86 14.30 -7.15
CA GLY A 150 -18.80 13.49 -7.90
C GLY A 150 -18.53 11.98 -7.79
N ILE A 151 -18.09 11.51 -6.63
CA ILE A 151 -17.94 10.10 -6.32
C ILE A 151 -19.06 9.72 -5.34
N GLU A 152 -19.69 8.57 -5.56
CA GLU A 152 -20.67 8.05 -4.61
C GLU A 152 -19.98 7.73 -3.29
N VAL A 153 -20.65 8.00 -2.17
CA VAL A 153 -20.10 7.76 -0.82
C VAL A 153 -21.02 6.90 0.02
N MET A 154 -20.41 6.13 0.92
CA MET A 154 -21.11 5.25 1.83
C MET A 154 -20.41 5.26 3.21
N PRO A 155 -21.12 5.52 4.31
CA PRO A 155 -20.57 5.32 5.64
C PRO A 155 -20.16 3.87 5.89
N LEU A 156 -19.08 3.64 6.63
CA LEU A 156 -18.57 2.29 6.90
C LEU A 156 -19.59 1.39 7.63
N LYS A 157 -20.47 1.96 8.44
CA LYS A 157 -21.56 1.23 9.12
C LYS A 157 -22.53 0.54 8.17
N ASP A 158 -22.69 1.07 6.96
CA ASP A 158 -23.62 0.56 5.94
C ASP A 158 -22.96 -0.50 5.02
N LEU A 159 -21.65 -0.76 5.21
CA LEU A 159 -20.86 -1.68 4.38
C LEU A 159 -21.49 -3.08 4.31
N GLY A 160 -21.88 -3.63 5.45
CA GLY A 160 -22.44 -4.99 5.53
C GLY A 160 -23.79 -5.16 4.86
N GLU A 161 -24.51 -4.08 4.53
CA GLU A 161 -25.78 -4.15 3.80
C GLU A 161 -25.58 -4.13 2.30
N LYS A 162 -24.53 -3.44 1.81
CA LYS A 162 -24.32 -3.15 0.39
C LYS A 162 -23.14 -3.85 -0.26
N ILE A 163 -22.27 -4.49 0.53
CA ILE A 163 -21.01 -5.06 0.00
C ILE A 163 -21.22 -6.08 -1.12
N GLY A 164 -22.33 -6.83 -1.08
CA GLY A 164 -22.69 -7.82 -2.10
C GLY A 164 -23.01 -7.25 -3.49
N GLU A 165 -23.15 -5.91 -3.59
CA GLU A 165 -23.44 -5.26 -4.85
C GLU A 165 -22.18 -4.98 -5.70
N PHE A 166 -20.99 -5.10 -5.13
CA PHE A 166 -19.73 -4.70 -5.77
C PHE A 166 -19.02 -5.88 -6.43
N GLU A 167 -18.47 -5.62 -7.60
CA GLU A 167 -17.70 -6.58 -8.40
C GLU A 167 -16.21 -6.52 -8.06
N TYR A 168 -15.70 -5.32 -7.74
CA TYR A 168 -14.33 -5.06 -7.30
C TYR A 168 -14.35 -4.31 -5.99
N ILE A 169 -13.56 -4.76 -5.03
CA ILE A 169 -13.44 -4.16 -3.71
C ILE A 169 -11.96 -3.89 -3.45
N TYR A 170 -11.57 -2.64 -3.39
CA TYR A 170 -10.21 -2.22 -3.07
C TYR A 170 -10.15 -1.76 -1.63
N ASN A 171 -9.32 -2.39 -0.81
CA ASN A 171 -9.12 -1.95 0.55
C ASN A 171 -7.82 -1.16 0.71
N THR A 172 -7.92 0.05 1.26
CA THR A 172 -6.78 0.92 1.59
C THR A 172 -6.67 1.19 3.10
N ILE A 173 -7.59 0.65 3.92
CA ILE A 173 -7.66 0.89 5.37
C ILE A 173 -6.79 -0.16 6.08
N PRO A 174 -5.75 0.25 6.85
CA PRO A 174 -4.85 -0.67 7.54
C PRO A 174 -5.42 -1.18 8.87
N ALA A 175 -6.69 -1.55 8.87
CA ALA A 175 -7.41 -2.13 10.01
C ALA A 175 -8.46 -3.12 9.48
N ILE A 176 -8.78 -4.14 10.27
CA ILE A 176 -9.80 -5.13 9.90
C ILE A 176 -11.15 -4.42 9.80
N VAL A 177 -11.64 -4.24 8.59
CA VAL A 177 -12.96 -3.67 8.26
C VAL A 177 -13.84 -4.67 7.53
N LEU A 178 -13.24 -5.68 6.92
CA LEU A 178 -13.92 -6.80 6.28
C LEU A 178 -13.95 -7.99 7.24
N GLU A 179 -14.77 -7.86 8.29
CA GLU A 179 -15.00 -8.93 9.27
C GLU A 179 -15.75 -10.11 8.66
N GLU A 180 -15.72 -11.26 9.31
CA GLU A 180 -16.32 -12.51 8.81
C GLU A 180 -17.77 -12.36 8.35
N GLY A 181 -18.62 -11.73 9.18
CA GLY A 181 -20.03 -11.49 8.83
C GLY A 181 -20.25 -10.53 7.65
N ILE A 182 -19.24 -9.71 7.30
CA ILE A 182 -19.25 -8.88 6.09
C ILE A 182 -18.77 -9.71 4.90
N LEU A 183 -17.72 -10.52 5.07
CA LEU A 183 -17.18 -11.37 4.01
C LEU A 183 -18.22 -12.39 3.49
N GLU A 184 -19.08 -12.91 4.36
CA GLU A 184 -20.17 -13.82 3.99
C GLU A 184 -21.20 -13.20 3.03
N LYS A 185 -21.29 -11.86 2.99
CA LYS A 185 -22.20 -11.10 2.13
C LYS A 185 -21.56 -10.64 0.83
N VAL A 186 -20.24 -10.83 0.67
CA VAL A 186 -19.53 -10.51 -0.57
C VAL A 186 -20.03 -11.44 -1.68
N SER A 187 -20.29 -10.87 -2.86
CA SER A 187 -20.66 -11.69 -4.03
C SER A 187 -19.57 -12.71 -4.35
N GLY A 188 -19.97 -13.95 -4.69
CA GLY A 188 -19.05 -15.02 -5.07
C GLY A 188 -18.17 -14.67 -6.29
N ASP A 189 -18.62 -13.74 -7.12
CA ASP A 189 -17.87 -13.25 -8.29
C ASP A 189 -17.03 -12.01 -7.98
N ALA A 190 -17.15 -11.44 -6.78
CA ALA A 190 -16.36 -10.26 -6.41
C ALA A 190 -14.87 -10.58 -6.24
N LEU A 191 -14.02 -9.59 -6.53
CA LEU A 191 -12.59 -9.66 -6.27
C LEU A 191 -12.21 -8.57 -5.26
N ILE A 192 -11.61 -8.99 -4.16
CA ILE A 192 -11.04 -8.08 -3.15
C ILE A 192 -9.55 -7.90 -3.42
N ILE A 193 -9.10 -6.65 -3.54
CA ILE A 193 -7.70 -6.26 -3.67
C ILE A 193 -7.32 -5.48 -2.41
N ASP A 194 -6.60 -6.10 -1.50
CA ASP A 194 -6.17 -5.49 -0.25
C ASP A 194 -4.74 -4.96 -0.40
N ILE A 195 -4.61 -3.63 -0.46
CA ILE A 195 -3.34 -2.92 -0.56
C ILE A 195 -2.95 -2.23 0.74
N ALA A 196 -3.74 -2.43 1.78
CA ALA A 196 -3.45 -1.81 3.08
C ALA A 196 -2.20 -2.42 3.71
N SER A 197 -1.41 -1.59 4.37
CA SER A 197 -0.20 -2.01 5.07
C SER A 197 -0.51 -2.88 6.30
N GLY A 198 0.49 -3.58 6.80
CA GLY A 198 0.40 -4.38 8.01
C GLY A 198 -0.42 -5.65 7.81
N ARG A 199 -1.49 -5.82 8.58
CA ARG A 199 -2.36 -7.01 8.52
C ARG A 199 -3.40 -6.95 7.40
N GLY A 200 -3.52 -5.79 6.72
CA GLY A 200 -4.57 -5.56 5.74
C GLY A 200 -5.93 -5.28 6.35
N GLY A 201 -6.95 -5.29 5.52
CA GLY A 201 -8.35 -5.01 5.88
C GLY A 201 -9.20 -6.23 6.25
N LEU A 202 -8.64 -7.44 6.10
CA LEU A 202 -9.32 -8.71 6.42
C LEU A 202 -8.32 -9.73 6.96
N ASP A 203 -8.83 -10.75 7.63
CA ASP A 203 -8.03 -11.94 7.97
C ASP A 203 -7.94 -12.84 6.75
N HIS A 204 -6.86 -12.69 5.97
CA HIS A 204 -6.66 -13.44 4.72
C HIS A 204 -6.67 -14.96 4.90
N LYS A 205 -6.21 -15.48 6.05
CA LYS A 205 -6.24 -16.92 6.33
C LYS A 205 -7.66 -17.43 6.51
N ARG A 206 -8.51 -16.66 7.19
CA ARG A 206 -9.93 -17.02 7.39
C ARG A 206 -10.79 -16.78 6.16
N ALA A 207 -10.38 -15.87 5.29
CA ALA A 207 -11.05 -15.56 4.04
C ALA A 207 -10.75 -16.58 2.93
N GLU A 208 -9.68 -17.38 3.09
CA GLU A 208 -9.27 -18.40 2.11
C GLU A 208 -10.40 -19.41 1.85
N GLY A 209 -10.73 -19.59 0.58
CA GLY A 209 -11.82 -20.46 0.15
C GLY A 209 -13.25 -19.90 0.30
N LYS A 210 -13.43 -18.74 0.97
CA LYS A 210 -14.73 -18.09 1.13
C LYS A 210 -14.94 -16.97 0.10
N VAL A 211 -13.92 -16.16 -0.13
CA VAL A 211 -13.94 -15.04 -1.07
C VAL A 211 -12.65 -15.02 -1.87
N LYS A 212 -12.70 -14.45 -3.07
CA LYS A 212 -11.49 -14.21 -3.87
C LYS A 212 -10.83 -12.92 -3.39
N ALA A 213 -9.77 -13.05 -2.59
CA ALA A 213 -9.06 -11.91 -2.02
C ALA A 213 -7.54 -12.01 -2.28
N LEU A 214 -6.95 -10.90 -2.71
CA LEU A 214 -5.52 -10.73 -2.95
C LEU A 214 -4.94 -9.82 -1.89
N HIS A 215 -3.87 -10.23 -1.23
CA HIS A 215 -3.11 -9.38 -0.33
C HIS A 215 -1.88 -8.84 -1.06
N CYS A 216 -1.96 -7.63 -1.55
CA CYS A 216 -0.98 -7.02 -2.43
C CYS A 216 -0.05 -6.08 -1.65
N LEU A 217 0.77 -6.67 -0.77
CA LEU A 217 1.78 -5.93 -0.02
C LEU A 217 2.96 -5.54 -0.92
N GLY A 218 3.41 -4.30 -0.78
CA GLY A 218 4.62 -3.82 -1.48
C GLY A 218 4.43 -3.44 -2.94
N LEU A 219 3.18 -3.15 -3.36
CA LEU A 219 2.96 -2.44 -4.62
C LEU A 219 3.58 -1.03 -4.53
N PRO A 220 4.26 -0.61 -5.60
CA PRO A 220 4.27 -1.11 -6.98
C PRO A 220 5.38 -2.11 -7.33
N GLY A 221 6.05 -2.72 -6.36
CA GLY A 221 7.27 -3.46 -6.61
C GLY A 221 7.21 -4.95 -6.70
#